data_503674d0c660e7f1e20780109381691c
#
_entry.id   503674d0c660e7f1e20780109381691c
#
_cell.length_a   1.000
_cell.length_b   1.000
_cell.length_c   1.000
_cell.angle_alpha   90.00
_cell.angle_beta   90.00
_cell.angle_gamma   90.00
#
_symmetry.space_group_name_H-M   'P 1'
#
loop_
_entity.id
_entity.type
_entity.pdbx_description
1 polymer ?
#
loop_
_entity_poly.entity_id
_entity_poly.type
_entity_poly.pdbx_seq_one_letter_code
_entity_poly.pdbx_strand_id
1 'polypeptide(L)'
;MLVRRCAALVLALVLALPVLAAPARADSGTVLRFVPHADLTIIDPYFSGVYITRNYGYMVYDTLFALDHEYQPHPQMVESWKASDDGLTWDFALRDGLRFHDGQKVGAADAVASLKRWGQRNDSYGQALLDAASAIEALDERRFRITLKRRFPVIDALATLTSPTPFIMPERLAKTDAFAQTKDPTGSGPFKMVMSEWQPGHQVVFAKNPDYVPRAEPPDGAAGGKVAKVDRVEWVYIPDAVTALQALKDGEVDAWENLSNDYVAQMRADPDVTIKDSPGFIGVMRFNWLQPPFDNVKMRQAVLQVVNQSDYMAAMAGDPENWRTCYSVYACLGDVETRGAEALAGPRDYDKAKKLVAEAGYKGERVVLLDPADIPQLHAEALVTADMLKRLGLNVDVASTEWGTVIKRIYSKDPVDQGGWNVFVTAFAAYDMLNPATTRVLRAPGAKGVLPGWADDPKLEALRAAWFEAGDAAARREIAAQMQARAFETVPFVPLGQYKARAAFRSYLTGLVDAPIAFLWNIEKHKK
;
A
#
# COMPACT_ATOMS: atom_id res chain seq x y z
N MET A 1 -30.45 93.73 34.83
CA MET A 1 -29.66 93.42 36.01
C MET A 1 -28.97 92.09 35.84
N LEU A 2 -27.70 92.14 36.05
CA LEU A 2 -26.69 91.07 36.16
C LEU A 2 -26.65 89.97 35.13
N VAL A 3 -25.71 90.13 34.24
CA VAL A 3 -25.09 89.13 33.34
C VAL A 3 -24.10 88.30 34.16
N ARG A 4 -24.16 86.96 34.04
CA ARG A 4 -23.03 86.12 34.42
C ARG A 4 -22.65 85.22 33.20
N ARG A 5 -21.45 85.45 32.72
CA ARG A 5 -20.74 84.65 31.71
C ARG A 5 -20.22 83.41 32.41
N CYS A 6 -20.51 82.22 31.86
CA CYS A 6 -19.80 81.01 32.16
C CYS A 6 -18.99 80.58 30.92
N ALA A 7 -17.69 80.59 31.08
CA ALA A 7 -16.75 80.04 30.07
C ALA A 7 -16.73 78.49 30.14
N ALA A 8 -17.01 77.83 29.06
CA ALA A 8 -16.88 76.38 28.93
C ALA A 8 -15.46 76.04 28.45
N LEU A 9 -14.67 75.35 29.28
CA LEU A 9 -13.42 74.70 28.91
C LEU A 9 -13.76 73.38 28.21
N VAL A 10 -13.42 73.28 26.92
CA VAL A 10 -13.47 72.03 26.19
C VAL A 10 -12.15 71.31 26.43
N LEU A 11 -12.17 70.25 27.22
CA LEU A 11 -11.04 69.34 27.44
C LEU A 11 -11.04 68.27 26.31
N ALA A 12 -10.12 68.40 25.35
CA ALA A 12 -9.92 67.43 24.31
C ALA A 12 -9.19 66.17 24.86
N LEU A 13 -9.92 65.11 25.15
CA LEU A 13 -9.37 63.80 25.53
C LEU A 13 -8.94 63.05 24.27
N VAL A 14 -7.63 63.06 23.98
CA VAL A 14 -7.04 62.22 22.90
C VAL A 14 -7.00 60.81 23.41
N LEU A 15 -7.95 59.96 22.95
CA LEU A 15 -7.93 58.51 23.12
C LEU A 15 -6.83 57.91 22.21
N ALA A 16 -5.67 57.62 22.78
CA ALA A 16 -4.66 56.79 22.16
C ALA A 16 -5.17 55.34 22.15
N LEU A 17 -5.76 54.89 21.04
CA LEU A 17 -6.03 53.46 20.78
C LEU A 17 -4.68 52.75 20.62
N PRO A 18 -4.39 51.69 21.39
CA PRO A 18 -3.25 50.84 21.10
C PRO A 18 -3.49 50.17 19.75
N VAL A 19 -2.65 50.48 18.76
CA VAL A 19 -2.54 49.66 17.54
C VAL A 19 -2.06 48.29 17.98
N LEU A 20 -2.97 47.35 18.12
CA LEU A 20 -2.65 45.95 18.21
C LEU A 20 -1.91 45.58 16.91
N ALA A 21 -0.58 45.56 16.98
CA ALA A 21 0.24 44.93 15.93
C ALA A 21 -0.25 43.50 15.79
N ALA A 22 -0.90 43.20 14.65
CA ALA A 22 -1.17 41.84 14.27
C ALA A 22 0.15 41.07 14.37
N PRO A 23 0.18 39.87 14.96
CA PRO A 23 1.39 39.07 14.98
C PRO A 23 1.87 38.95 13.54
N ALA A 24 3.13 39.34 13.28
CA ALA A 24 3.77 39.13 12.01
C ALA A 24 3.60 37.63 11.70
N ARG A 25 2.87 37.34 10.62
CA ARG A 25 2.75 35.99 10.10
C ARG A 25 4.19 35.57 9.81
N ALA A 26 4.74 34.68 10.66
CA ALA A 26 6.03 34.05 10.38
C ALA A 26 5.99 33.62 8.93
N ASP A 27 7.05 33.95 8.19
CA ASP A 27 7.23 33.55 6.80
C ASP A 27 6.95 32.04 6.74
N SER A 28 5.74 31.70 6.28
CA SER A 28 5.27 30.31 6.28
C SER A 28 5.97 29.62 5.11
N GLY A 29 7.23 29.24 5.24
CA GLY A 29 8.04 28.52 4.25
C GLY A 29 7.27 27.87 3.09
N THR A 30 7.89 27.20 2.21
CA THR A 30 7.23 26.56 1.06
C THR A 30 6.33 25.41 1.54
N VAL A 31 5.00 25.54 1.35
CA VAL A 31 4.00 24.54 1.74
C VAL A 31 3.53 23.76 0.52
N LEU A 32 3.60 22.43 0.59
CA LEU A 32 3.01 21.50 -0.39
C LEU A 32 1.71 20.92 0.20
N ARG A 33 0.57 21.16 -0.46
CA ARG A 33 -0.74 20.60 -0.10
C ARG A 33 -1.07 19.42 -0.97
N PHE A 34 -1.33 18.29 -0.36
CA PHE A 34 -1.51 17.00 -1.03
C PHE A 34 -2.83 16.35 -0.56
N VAL A 35 -3.65 15.88 -1.50
CA VAL A 35 -4.85 15.10 -1.21
C VAL A 35 -4.48 13.62 -1.24
N PRO A 36 -4.40 12.93 -0.08
CA PRO A 36 -4.09 11.51 -0.01
C PRO A 36 -5.30 10.66 -0.41
N HIS A 37 -5.04 9.38 -0.77
CA HIS A 37 -6.10 8.43 -1.14
C HIS A 37 -7.01 8.01 0.04
N ALA A 38 -6.59 8.22 1.28
CA ALA A 38 -7.35 7.89 2.48
C ALA A 38 -6.94 8.77 3.67
N ASP A 39 -7.78 8.81 4.70
CA ASP A 39 -7.45 9.46 5.97
C ASP A 39 -6.43 8.65 6.77
N LEU A 40 -5.47 9.33 7.40
CA LEU A 40 -4.48 8.72 8.28
C LEU A 40 -5.03 8.61 9.71
N THR A 41 -5.38 7.41 10.12
CA THR A 41 -5.90 7.13 11.48
C THR A 41 -4.93 6.33 12.35
N ILE A 42 -3.92 5.69 11.74
CA ILE A 42 -2.93 4.83 12.40
C ILE A 42 -1.54 5.30 12.02
N ILE A 43 -0.73 5.67 13.02
CA ILE A 43 0.65 6.18 12.84
C ILE A 43 1.74 5.16 13.24
N ASP A 44 1.38 3.96 13.69
CA ASP A 44 2.33 2.87 13.84
C ASP A 44 2.50 2.14 12.50
N PRO A 45 3.67 2.22 11.83
CA PRO A 45 3.85 1.67 10.49
C PRO A 45 3.84 0.15 10.44
N TYR A 46 3.89 -0.52 11.59
CA TYR A 46 3.84 -1.98 11.69
C TYR A 46 2.48 -2.51 12.15
N PHE A 47 1.68 -1.70 12.85
CA PHE A 47 0.41 -2.13 13.40
C PHE A 47 -0.64 -2.41 12.32
N SER A 48 -0.59 -1.69 11.21
CA SER A 48 -1.55 -1.81 10.11
C SER A 48 -0.87 -2.05 8.76
N GLY A 49 -1.48 -2.88 7.92
CA GLY A 49 -1.07 -3.10 6.53
C GLY A 49 -1.72 -2.14 5.53
N VAL A 50 -2.48 -1.12 5.98
CA VAL A 50 -3.15 -0.17 5.06
C VAL A 50 -2.16 0.80 4.42
N TYR A 51 -2.39 1.12 3.15
CA TYR A 51 -1.44 1.86 2.33
C TYR A 51 -1.17 3.29 2.82
N ILE A 52 -2.16 3.98 3.39
CA ILE A 52 -1.95 5.33 3.92
C ILE A 52 -0.97 5.34 5.10
N THR A 53 -1.00 4.32 5.97
CA THR A 53 -0.03 4.18 7.07
C THR A 53 1.38 3.91 6.54
N ARG A 54 1.52 3.13 5.44
CA ARG A 54 2.82 2.93 4.78
C ARG A 54 3.31 4.23 4.13
N ASN A 55 2.45 4.98 3.43
CA ASN A 55 2.82 6.26 2.82
C ASN A 55 3.28 7.27 3.91
N TYR A 56 2.57 7.32 5.04
CA TYR A 56 3.02 8.02 6.23
C TYR A 56 4.40 7.53 6.71
N GLY A 57 4.60 6.21 6.72
CA GLY A 57 5.88 5.61 7.09
C GLY A 57 7.04 6.13 6.26
N TYR A 58 6.87 6.30 4.95
CA TYR A 58 7.89 6.87 4.07
C TYR A 58 8.15 8.35 4.30
N MET A 59 7.20 9.11 4.82
CA MET A 59 7.43 10.51 5.23
C MET A 59 8.32 10.59 6.49
N VAL A 60 8.07 9.72 7.47
CA VAL A 60 8.54 9.86 8.84
C VAL A 60 9.71 8.93 9.18
N TYR A 61 9.80 7.77 8.54
CA TYR A 61 10.84 6.78 8.79
C TYR A 61 11.74 6.57 7.57
N ASP A 62 12.86 5.88 7.76
CA ASP A 62 13.70 5.39 6.67
C ASP A 62 13.87 3.87 6.77
N THR A 63 14.44 3.25 5.74
CA THR A 63 14.61 1.82 5.56
C THR A 63 16.07 1.43 5.40
N LEU A 64 16.42 0.17 5.65
CA LEU A 64 17.79 -0.35 5.45
C LEU A 64 18.15 -0.41 3.96
N PHE A 65 17.21 -0.90 3.15
CA PHE A 65 17.24 -0.95 1.69
C PHE A 65 15.94 -0.40 1.14
N ALA A 66 15.93 -0.02 -0.13
CA ALA A 66 14.74 0.48 -0.82
C ALA A 66 14.76 0.03 -2.28
N LEU A 67 13.59 -0.06 -2.92
CA LEU A 67 13.47 -0.42 -4.34
C LEU A 67 13.53 0.83 -5.22
N ASP A 68 14.23 0.74 -6.37
CA ASP A 68 14.15 1.71 -7.45
C ASP A 68 12.84 1.56 -8.27
N HIS A 69 12.71 2.33 -9.36
CA HIS A 69 11.54 2.27 -10.24
C HIS A 69 11.41 0.94 -11.01
N GLU A 70 12.50 0.19 -11.18
CA GLU A 70 12.53 -1.15 -11.78
C GLU A 70 12.37 -2.27 -10.74
N TYR A 71 12.05 -1.92 -9.49
CA TYR A 71 11.92 -2.84 -8.36
C TYR A 71 13.21 -3.59 -8.00
N GLN A 72 14.39 -2.98 -8.29
CA GLN A 72 15.69 -3.52 -7.86
C GLN A 72 16.06 -2.95 -6.48
N PRO A 73 16.63 -3.76 -5.57
CA PRO A 73 16.99 -3.32 -4.24
C PRO A 73 18.30 -2.52 -4.21
N HIS A 74 18.28 -1.37 -3.55
CA HIS A 74 19.43 -0.51 -3.31
C HIS A 74 19.60 -0.22 -1.82
N PRO A 75 20.83 -0.01 -1.32
CA PRO A 75 21.05 0.38 0.07
C PRO A 75 20.48 1.76 0.35
N GLN A 76 19.89 1.95 1.53
CA GLN A 76 19.35 3.23 1.98
C GLN A 76 20.04 3.69 3.28
N MET A 77 19.75 3.10 4.44
CA MET A 77 20.48 3.37 5.68
C MET A 77 21.79 2.55 5.77
N VAL A 78 21.90 1.46 5.02
CA VAL A 78 23.10 0.63 4.96
C VAL A 78 24.17 1.30 4.12
N GLU A 79 25.41 1.36 4.65
CA GLU A 79 26.62 1.78 3.94
C GLU A 79 27.23 0.62 3.16
N SER A 80 27.39 -0.53 3.81
CA SER A 80 27.97 -1.73 3.23
C SER A 80 27.40 -2.99 3.83
N TRP A 81 27.47 -4.08 3.05
CA TRP A 81 27.06 -5.41 3.54
C TRP A 81 27.92 -6.49 2.90
N LYS A 82 27.98 -7.65 3.57
CA LYS A 82 28.68 -8.83 3.09
C LYS A 82 27.91 -10.08 3.46
N ALA A 83 27.73 -10.98 2.50
CA ALA A 83 27.27 -12.35 2.78
C ALA A 83 28.46 -13.31 2.85
N SER A 84 28.34 -14.37 3.65
CA SER A 84 29.25 -15.52 3.59
C SER A 84 29.05 -16.31 2.30
N ASP A 85 30.02 -17.12 1.90
CA ASP A 85 30.00 -17.90 0.64
C ASP A 85 28.81 -18.90 0.59
N ASP A 86 28.39 -19.42 1.74
CA ASP A 86 27.22 -20.29 1.86
C ASP A 86 25.89 -19.52 1.86
N GLY A 87 25.93 -18.17 1.99
CA GLY A 87 24.77 -17.29 2.03
C GLY A 87 24.01 -17.34 3.37
N LEU A 88 24.60 -17.93 4.43
CA LEU A 88 23.93 -18.11 5.73
C LEU A 88 24.26 -17.03 6.75
N THR A 89 25.30 -16.23 6.54
CA THR A 89 25.68 -15.11 7.43
C THR A 89 25.73 -13.81 6.63
N TRP A 90 25.02 -12.79 7.09
CA TRP A 90 24.92 -11.48 6.48
C TRP A 90 25.33 -10.40 7.48
N ASP A 91 26.43 -9.71 7.21
CA ASP A 91 26.92 -8.58 8.00
C ASP A 91 26.56 -7.27 7.32
N PHE A 92 26.05 -6.32 8.10
CA PHE A 92 25.63 -4.99 7.64
C PHE A 92 26.31 -3.91 8.47
N ALA A 93 26.68 -2.80 7.81
CA ALA A 93 27.12 -1.59 8.47
C ALA A 93 26.21 -0.42 8.09
N LEU A 94 25.73 0.35 9.06
CA LEU A 94 24.92 1.54 8.85
C LEU A 94 25.80 2.73 8.48
N ARG A 95 25.25 3.67 7.67
CA ARG A 95 25.91 4.95 7.34
C ARG A 95 26.16 5.80 8.59
N ASP A 96 27.13 6.68 8.54
CA ASP A 96 27.30 7.72 9.56
C ASP A 96 26.22 8.80 9.46
N GLY A 97 26.03 9.52 10.57
CA GLY A 97 25.18 10.71 10.64
C GLY A 97 23.68 10.43 10.74
N LEU A 98 23.25 9.17 10.75
CA LEU A 98 21.84 8.83 10.88
C LEU A 98 21.31 9.22 12.26
N ARG A 99 20.19 9.97 12.29
CA ARG A 99 19.54 10.44 13.52
C ARG A 99 18.03 10.26 13.47
N PHE A 100 17.46 9.98 14.61
CA PHE A 100 16.02 10.08 14.82
C PHE A 100 15.59 11.55 14.99
N HIS A 101 14.29 11.79 14.89
CA HIS A 101 13.68 13.13 15.00
C HIS A 101 13.89 13.80 16.38
N ASP A 102 14.16 13.01 17.41
CA ASP A 102 14.50 13.45 18.77
C ASP A 102 16.00 13.74 18.95
N GLY A 103 16.80 13.61 17.89
CA GLY A 103 18.24 13.86 17.86
C GLY A 103 19.10 12.67 18.29
N GLN A 104 18.53 11.56 18.76
CA GLN A 104 19.29 10.36 19.08
C GLN A 104 19.88 9.73 17.80
N LYS A 105 21.06 9.11 17.91
CA LYS A 105 21.67 8.40 16.80
C LYS A 105 20.86 7.14 16.48
N VAL A 106 20.76 6.81 15.18
CA VAL A 106 20.27 5.50 14.75
C VAL A 106 21.42 4.52 14.80
N GLY A 107 21.22 3.39 15.47
CA GLY A 107 22.22 2.34 15.65
C GLY A 107 21.73 0.95 15.24
N ALA A 108 22.66 0.00 15.30
CA ALA A 108 22.40 -1.41 14.98
C ALA A 108 21.31 -2.02 15.89
N ALA A 109 21.21 -1.60 17.14
CA ALA A 109 20.18 -2.07 18.07
C ALA A 109 18.77 -1.67 17.61
N ASP A 110 18.62 -0.46 17.04
CA ASP A 110 17.35 0.01 16.46
C ASP A 110 16.96 -0.85 15.24
N ALA A 111 17.91 -1.11 14.34
CA ALA A 111 17.70 -1.97 13.18
C ALA A 111 17.25 -3.38 13.59
N VAL A 112 17.97 -4.00 14.52
CA VAL A 112 17.66 -5.35 15.02
C VAL A 112 16.28 -5.41 15.67
N ALA A 113 15.95 -4.46 16.54
CA ALA A 113 14.65 -4.41 17.21
C ALA A 113 13.51 -4.19 16.20
N SER A 114 13.72 -3.28 15.24
CA SER A 114 12.75 -3.00 14.18
C SER A 114 12.47 -4.21 13.31
N LEU A 115 13.51 -4.93 12.86
CA LEU A 115 13.36 -6.14 12.05
C LEU A 115 12.61 -7.25 12.81
N LYS A 116 12.86 -7.40 14.11
CA LYS A 116 12.14 -8.38 14.94
C LYS A 116 10.67 -8.02 15.10
N ARG A 117 10.32 -6.74 15.31
CA ARG A 117 8.94 -6.26 15.38
C ARG A 117 8.24 -6.41 14.03
N TRP A 118 8.88 -5.95 12.94
CA TRP A 118 8.37 -6.08 11.59
C TRP A 118 8.08 -7.53 11.23
N GLY A 119 9.02 -8.44 11.53
CA GLY A 119 8.89 -9.87 11.24
C GLY A 119 7.67 -10.53 11.91
N GLN A 120 7.22 -10.02 13.06
CA GLN A 120 6.00 -10.51 13.71
C GLN A 120 4.72 -10.02 13.02
N ARG A 121 4.78 -8.92 12.26
CA ARG A 121 3.62 -8.25 11.68
C ARG A 121 3.48 -8.44 10.17
N ASN A 122 4.60 -8.63 9.46
CA ASN A 122 4.60 -8.81 8.01
C ASN A 122 4.55 -10.30 7.66
N ASP A 123 3.44 -10.76 7.11
CA ASP A 123 3.19 -12.16 6.70
C ASP A 123 3.77 -12.51 5.32
N SER A 124 4.43 -11.55 4.67
CA SER A 124 5.12 -11.72 3.38
C SER A 124 6.57 -12.21 3.60
N TYR A 125 7.51 -11.28 3.64
CA TYR A 125 8.93 -11.56 3.90
C TYR A 125 9.27 -11.64 5.40
N GLY A 126 8.59 -10.85 6.24
CA GLY A 126 8.99 -10.66 7.62
C GLY A 126 8.94 -11.93 8.46
N GLN A 127 7.80 -12.62 8.50
CA GLN A 127 7.68 -13.90 9.19
C GLN A 127 8.63 -14.94 8.60
N ALA A 128 8.77 -15.00 7.28
CA ALA A 128 9.67 -15.94 6.62
C ALA A 128 11.15 -15.68 6.97
N LEU A 129 11.55 -14.40 7.13
CA LEU A 129 12.88 -14.03 7.62
C LEU A 129 13.09 -14.52 9.05
N LEU A 130 12.14 -14.28 9.97
CA LEU A 130 12.27 -14.76 11.36
C LEU A 130 12.34 -16.29 11.43
N ASP A 131 11.58 -16.98 10.60
CA ASP A 131 11.61 -18.45 10.51
C ASP A 131 12.94 -18.97 9.94
N ALA A 132 13.53 -18.26 8.96
CA ALA A 132 14.82 -18.62 8.38
C ALA A 132 16.00 -18.25 9.27
N ALA A 133 15.89 -17.20 10.09
CA ALA A 133 16.98 -16.75 10.95
C ALA A 133 17.18 -17.63 12.17
N SER A 134 18.45 -17.89 12.54
CA SER A 134 18.85 -18.40 13.85
C SER A 134 19.15 -17.24 14.82
N ALA A 135 19.67 -16.12 14.29
CA ALA A 135 19.93 -14.92 15.07
C ALA A 135 19.80 -13.65 14.21
N ILE A 136 19.35 -12.56 14.83
CA ILE A 136 19.45 -11.18 14.33
C ILE A 136 19.98 -10.37 15.50
N GLU A 137 21.22 -9.88 15.41
CA GLU A 137 21.94 -9.31 16.56
C GLU A 137 22.80 -8.11 16.18
N ALA A 138 22.90 -7.14 17.08
CA ALA A 138 23.85 -6.04 16.96
C ALA A 138 25.24 -6.52 17.35
N LEU A 139 26.25 -6.19 16.52
CA LEU A 139 27.66 -6.51 16.79
C LEU A 139 28.35 -5.36 17.52
N ASP A 140 27.99 -4.13 17.16
CA ASP A 140 28.44 -2.89 17.81
C ASP A 140 27.43 -1.75 17.55
N GLU A 141 27.81 -0.49 17.74
CA GLU A 141 26.92 0.68 17.58
C GLU A 141 26.32 0.77 16.18
N ARG A 142 27.05 0.36 15.12
CA ARG A 142 26.66 0.52 13.71
C ARG A 142 26.52 -0.78 12.94
N ARG A 143 27.06 -1.87 13.42
CA ARG A 143 27.05 -3.14 12.70
C ARG A 143 26.09 -4.13 13.34
N PHE A 144 25.35 -4.82 12.48
CA PHE A 144 24.49 -5.93 12.89
C PHE A 144 24.65 -7.13 11.95
N ARG A 145 24.25 -8.29 12.43
CA ARG A 145 24.33 -9.58 11.73
C ARG A 145 22.99 -10.26 11.68
N ILE A 146 22.71 -10.89 10.53
CA ILE A 146 21.61 -11.86 10.36
C ILE A 146 22.28 -13.21 10.09
N THR A 147 22.05 -14.20 10.96
CA THR A 147 22.48 -15.58 10.78
C THR A 147 21.28 -16.43 10.45
N LEU A 148 21.37 -17.21 9.39
CA LEU A 148 20.27 -18.01 8.84
C LEU A 148 20.48 -19.51 9.11
N LYS A 149 19.40 -20.27 9.27
CA LYS A 149 19.35 -21.74 9.31
C LYS A 149 19.33 -22.35 7.90
N ARG A 150 18.81 -21.58 6.94
CA ARG A 150 18.65 -21.91 5.52
C ARG A 150 18.75 -20.65 4.67
N ARG A 151 19.05 -20.78 3.40
CA ARG A 151 19.13 -19.63 2.48
C ARG A 151 17.82 -18.83 2.47
N PHE A 152 17.95 -17.53 2.33
CA PHE A 152 16.82 -16.60 2.29
C PHE A 152 17.23 -15.32 1.53
N PRO A 153 16.34 -14.70 0.74
CA PRO A 153 16.62 -13.46 -0.01
C PRO A 153 16.58 -12.24 0.92
N VAL A 154 17.62 -12.08 1.75
CA VAL A 154 17.66 -11.06 2.80
C VAL A 154 17.51 -9.65 2.23
N ILE A 155 18.23 -9.32 1.16
CA ILE A 155 18.20 -7.98 0.59
C ILE A 155 16.81 -7.64 0.02
N ASP A 156 16.18 -8.57 -0.71
CA ASP A 156 14.82 -8.39 -1.24
C ASP A 156 13.80 -8.15 -0.12
N ALA A 157 13.96 -8.87 1.00
CA ALA A 157 13.10 -8.71 2.16
C ALA A 157 13.27 -7.34 2.82
N LEU A 158 14.52 -6.86 2.96
CA LEU A 158 14.82 -5.57 3.60
C LEU A 158 14.47 -4.37 2.70
N ALA A 159 14.29 -4.57 1.40
CA ALA A 159 13.93 -3.53 0.42
C ALA A 159 12.43 -3.48 0.09
N THR A 160 11.64 -4.43 0.60
CA THR A 160 10.23 -4.59 0.17
C THR A 160 9.37 -3.33 0.38
N LEU A 161 8.54 -3.00 -0.63
CA LEU A 161 7.49 -1.99 -0.52
C LEU A 161 6.20 -2.52 0.14
N THR A 162 6.09 -3.85 0.31
CA THR A 162 4.90 -4.51 0.85
C THR A 162 4.61 -4.04 2.28
N SER A 163 3.38 -3.67 2.54
CA SER A 163 2.96 -3.20 3.85
C SER A 163 2.65 -4.37 4.82
N PRO A 164 3.12 -4.28 6.07
CA PRO A 164 4.02 -3.31 6.68
C PRO A 164 5.44 -3.37 6.08
N THR A 165 5.99 -2.20 5.74
CA THR A 165 7.37 -2.05 5.21
C THR A 165 8.39 -2.08 6.35
N PRO A 166 9.64 -2.60 6.16
CA PRO A 166 10.66 -2.71 7.22
C PRO A 166 11.31 -1.36 7.56
N PHE A 167 10.53 -0.41 8.05
CA PHE A 167 11.00 0.88 8.53
C PHE A 167 11.85 0.74 9.79
N ILE A 168 12.83 1.62 9.99
CA ILE A 168 13.64 1.62 11.21
C ILE A 168 13.09 2.65 12.19
N MET A 169 12.73 2.18 13.38
CA MET A 169 12.22 2.99 14.48
C MET A 169 13.14 2.87 15.71
N PRO A 170 13.07 3.82 16.65
CA PRO A 170 13.84 3.72 17.90
C PRO A 170 13.64 2.38 18.61
N GLU A 171 14.71 1.79 19.11
CA GLU A 171 14.68 0.51 19.82
C GLU A 171 13.63 0.50 20.95
N ARG A 172 13.51 1.63 21.70
CA ARG A 172 12.50 1.79 22.76
C ARG A 172 11.07 1.58 22.30
N LEU A 173 10.76 1.95 21.03
CA LEU A 173 9.45 1.74 20.42
C LEU A 173 9.36 0.35 19.79
N ALA A 174 10.41 -0.08 19.09
CA ALA A 174 10.46 -1.37 18.43
C ALA A 174 10.35 -2.56 19.40
N LYS A 175 10.79 -2.41 20.64
CA LYS A 175 10.69 -3.42 21.71
C LYS A 175 9.33 -3.46 22.43
N THR A 176 8.42 -2.54 22.15
CA THR A 176 7.05 -2.65 22.68
C THR A 176 6.32 -3.83 22.03
N ASP A 177 5.19 -4.25 22.62
CA ASP A 177 4.39 -5.33 22.05
C ASP A 177 4.05 -5.04 20.56
N ALA A 178 4.40 -5.95 19.67
CA ALA A 178 4.19 -5.82 18.24
C ALA A 178 2.69 -5.78 17.85
N PHE A 179 1.81 -6.25 18.73
CA PHE A 179 0.36 -6.27 18.55
C PHE A 179 -0.35 -5.10 19.27
N ALA A 180 0.41 -4.25 19.96
CA ALA A 180 -0.05 -2.99 20.53
C ALA A 180 0.45 -1.81 19.70
N GLN A 181 -0.46 -0.88 19.37
CA GLN A 181 -0.13 0.32 18.58
C GLN A 181 0.73 1.29 19.39
N THR A 182 1.85 1.75 18.83
CA THR A 182 2.55 2.94 19.33
C THR A 182 1.94 4.21 18.76
N LYS A 183 1.96 5.28 19.57
CA LYS A 183 1.48 6.63 19.18
C LYS A 183 2.60 7.66 19.10
N ASP A 184 3.84 7.22 19.26
CA ASP A 184 5.02 8.09 19.15
C ASP A 184 5.48 8.13 17.68
N PRO A 185 5.46 9.30 17.01
CA PRO A 185 5.83 9.46 15.61
C PRO A 185 7.33 9.64 15.40
N THR A 186 8.17 9.32 16.40
CA THR A 186 9.62 9.48 16.28
C THR A 186 10.19 8.52 15.23
N GLY A 187 10.55 9.06 14.10
CA GLY A 187 11.22 8.35 13.01
C GLY A 187 12.57 8.96 12.68
N SER A 188 13.14 8.59 11.53
CA SER A 188 14.44 9.05 11.02
C SER A 188 14.38 9.56 9.58
N GLY A 189 13.15 9.76 9.07
CA GLY A 189 12.88 10.15 7.69
C GLY A 189 13.07 11.65 7.40
N PRO A 190 12.83 12.04 6.12
CA PRO A 190 13.04 13.40 5.65
C PRO A 190 12.04 14.42 6.20
N PHE A 191 10.91 13.98 6.76
CA PHE A 191 9.90 14.83 7.36
C PHE A 191 9.54 14.37 8.77
N LYS A 192 9.15 15.32 9.63
CA LYS A 192 8.68 15.11 11.01
C LYS A 192 7.18 15.38 11.08
N MET A 193 6.39 14.47 11.63
CA MET A 193 4.97 14.70 11.86
C MET A 193 4.75 15.75 12.95
N VAL A 194 3.87 16.72 12.69
CA VAL A 194 3.46 17.76 13.65
C VAL A 194 2.20 17.30 14.36
N MET A 195 2.37 16.58 15.48
CA MET A 195 1.26 15.93 16.22
C MET A 195 0.17 16.90 16.68
N SER A 196 0.54 18.15 17.03
CA SER A 196 -0.43 19.17 17.44
C SER A 196 -1.37 19.65 16.33
N GLU A 197 -1.03 19.35 15.07
CA GLU A 197 -1.80 19.72 13.89
C GLU A 197 -2.41 18.52 13.17
N TRP A 198 -2.27 17.32 13.74
CA TRP A 198 -2.96 16.13 13.24
C TRP A 198 -4.42 16.15 13.66
N GLN A 199 -5.30 16.13 12.68
CA GLN A 199 -6.76 16.12 12.85
C GLN A 199 -7.34 14.99 11.99
N PRO A 200 -7.55 13.78 12.55
CA PRO A 200 -8.15 12.66 11.82
C PRO A 200 -9.48 13.08 11.16
N GLY A 201 -9.65 12.66 9.90
CA GLY A 201 -10.79 13.05 9.06
C GLY A 201 -10.63 14.42 8.40
N HIS A 202 -9.53 15.12 8.61
CA HIS A 202 -9.31 16.45 8.04
C HIS A 202 -7.88 16.66 7.49
N GLN A 203 -6.84 16.61 8.34
CA GLN A 203 -5.47 16.88 7.89
C GLN A 203 -4.40 16.18 8.70
N VAL A 204 -3.26 15.99 8.06
CA VAL A 204 -1.98 15.59 8.68
C VAL A 204 -0.90 16.57 8.22
N VAL A 205 -0.06 17.00 9.13
CA VAL A 205 0.98 17.98 8.83
C VAL A 205 2.36 17.43 9.12
N PHE A 206 3.26 17.68 8.18
CA PHE A 206 4.66 17.29 8.26
C PHE A 206 5.56 18.51 8.07
N ALA A 207 6.55 18.67 8.93
CA ALA A 207 7.61 19.67 8.79
C ALA A 207 8.87 18.99 8.23
N LYS A 208 9.66 19.73 7.46
CA LYS A 208 10.98 19.29 7.00
C LYS A 208 11.86 18.89 8.19
N ASN A 209 12.57 17.76 8.05
CA ASN A 209 13.62 17.38 9.00
C ASN A 209 14.96 17.96 8.56
N PRO A 210 15.47 19.01 9.20
CA PRO A 210 16.73 19.66 8.80
C PRO A 210 17.96 18.78 9.11
N ASP A 211 17.82 17.81 10.02
CA ASP A 211 18.90 16.90 10.43
C ASP A 211 18.97 15.62 9.59
N TYR A 212 18.05 15.45 8.62
CA TYR A 212 18.06 14.29 7.74
C TYR A 212 19.26 14.34 6.79
N VAL A 213 20.02 13.23 6.75
CA VAL A 213 21.18 13.08 5.86
C VAL A 213 20.77 12.20 4.67
N PRO A 214 20.42 12.79 3.51
CA PRO A 214 20.06 12.02 2.33
C PRO A 214 21.28 11.25 1.78
N ARG A 215 21.02 10.24 0.94
CA ARG A 215 22.08 9.66 0.11
C ARG A 215 22.52 10.64 -0.97
N ALA A 216 23.73 10.44 -1.48
CA ALA A 216 24.29 11.27 -2.55
C ALA A 216 23.79 10.87 -3.94
N GLU A 217 23.34 9.61 -4.09
CA GLU A 217 22.81 9.09 -5.35
C GLU A 217 21.50 9.80 -5.73
N PRO A 218 21.21 9.97 -7.03
CA PRO A 218 19.94 10.53 -7.48
C PRO A 218 18.75 9.76 -6.91
N PRO A 219 17.60 10.44 -6.67
CA PRO A 219 16.36 9.76 -6.24
C PRO A 219 15.86 8.86 -7.36
N ASP A 220 15.49 7.63 -7.01
CA ASP A 220 14.93 6.64 -7.91
C ASP A 220 13.99 5.71 -7.15
N GLY A 221 12.69 5.73 -7.47
CA GLY A 221 11.69 5.01 -6.71
C GLY A 221 11.70 5.39 -5.23
N ALA A 222 11.82 4.41 -4.35
CA ALA A 222 12.00 4.62 -2.92
C ALA A 222 13.47 4.75 -2.50
N ALA A 223 14.42 4.59 -3.43
CA ALA A 223 15.86 4.59 -3.21
C ALA A 223 16.50 5.95 -3.51
N GLY A 224 17.79 6.08 -3.17
CA GLY A 224 18.60 7.26 -3.45
C GLY A 224 18.34 8.43 -2.50
N GLY A 225 18.65 9.63 -2.96
CA GLY A 225 18.60 10.85 -2.16
C GLY A 225 17.17 11.35 -1.92
N LYS A 226 16.68 11.23 -0.71
CA LYS A 226 15.36 11.73 -0.26
C LYS A 226 15.52 13.14 0.30
N VAL A 227 15.43 14.16 -0.53
CA VAL A 227 15.65 15.55 -0.11
C VAL A 227 14.32 16.26 0.11
N ALA A 228 14.03 16.69 1.34
CA ALA A 228 12.89 17.56 1.61
C ALA A 228 13.20 18.98 1.09
N LYS A 229 12.62 19.36 -0.06
CA LYS A 229 12.82 20.66 -0.70
C LYS A 229 11.76 21.69 -0.32
N VAL A 230 10.60 21.24 0.18
CA VAL A 230 9.57 22.08 0.78
C VAL A 230 9.72 22.08 2.30
N ASP A 231 9.33 23.17 2.96
CA ASP A 231 9.47 23.32 4.41
C ASP A 231 8.36 22.59 5.18
N ARG A 232 7.21 22.41 4.51
CA ARG A 232 6.01 21.83 5.10
C ARG A 232 5.21 21.05 4.06
N VAL A 233 4.65 19.92 4.46
CA VAL A 233 3.68 19.15 3.70
C VAL A 233 2.39 19.05 4.50
N GLU A 234 1.27 19.34 3.86
CA GLU A 234 -0.07 19.21 4.44
C GLU A 234 -0.84 18.15 3.63
N TRP A 235 -1.16 17.02 4.25
CA TRP A 235 -2.12 16.08 3.70
C TRP A 235 -3.51 16.56 4.08
N VAL A 236 -4.27 16.99 3.08
CA VAL A 236 -5.64 17.50 3.24
C VAL A 236 -6.59 16.40 2.76
N TYR A 237 -7.33 15.79 3.68
CA TYR A 237 -8.24 14.71 3.33
C TYR A 237 -9.52 15.25 2.71
N ILE A 238 -9.73 14.98 1.42
CA ILE A 238 -10.90 15.37 0.64
C ILE A 238 -11.49 14.10 0.00
N PRO A 239 -12.50 13.46 0.62
CA PRO A 239 -13.05 12.19 0.14
C PRO A 239 -13.88 12.31 -1.14
N ASP A 240 -14.51 13.47 -1.37
CA ASP A 240 -15.34 13.72 -2.55
C ASP A 240 -14.48 14.10 -3.76
N ALA A 241 -14.58 13.33 -4.83
CA ALA A 241 -13.75 13.49 -6.03
C ALA A 241 -14.00 14.81 -6.79
N VAL A 242 -15.24 15.34 -6.76
CA VAL A 242 -15.58 16.62 -7.40
C VAL A 242 -14.93 17.77 -6.64
N THR A 243 -15.00 17.71 -5.31
CA THR A 243 -14.37 18.70 -4.42
C THR A 243 -12.84 18.68 -4.56
N ALA A 244 -12.22 17.48 -4.61
CA ALA A 244 -10.78 17.33 -4.81
C ALA A 244 -10.32 17.87 -6.18
N LEU A 245 -11.10 17.59 -7.24
CA LEU A 245 -10.86 18.13 -8.57
C LEU A 245 -10.87 19.66 -8.57
N GLN A 246 -11.89 20.26 -7.94
CA GLN A 246 -12.02 21.71 -7.90
C GLN A 246 -10.90 22.35 -7.09
N ALA A 247 -10.57 21.81 -5.89
CA ALA A 247 -9.47 22.28 -5.08
C ALA A 247 -8.11 22.24 -5.81
N LEU A 248 -7.87 21.19 -6.64
CA LEU A 248 -6.67 21.10 -7.46
C LEU A 248 -6.67 22.18 -8.56
N LYS A 249 -7.79 22.38 -9.26
CA LYS A 249 -7.92 23.40 -10.32
C LYS A 249 -7.74 24.82 -9.81
N ASP A 250 -8.31 25.12 -8.64
CA ASP A 250 -8.22 26.46 -8.03
C ASP A 250 -6.85 26.70 -7.36
N GLY A 251 -6.02 25.63 -7.23
CA GLY A 251 -4.71 25.70 -6.58
C GLY A 251 -4.80 25.81 -5.06
N GLU A 252 -5.92 25.41 -4.46
CA GLU A 252 -6.07 25.24 -3.01
C GLU A 252 -5.22 24.06 -2.53
N VAL A 253 -5.09 23.02 -3.37
CA VAL A 253 -4.15 21.91 -3.21
C VAL A 253 -3.20 21.82 -4.41
N ASP A 254 -2.02 21.27 -4.20
CA ASP A 254 -0.96 21.18 -5.20
C ASP A 254 -0.92 19.84 -5.92
N ALA A 255 -1.44 18.79 -5.26
CA ALA A 255 -1.44 17.44 -5.81
C ALA A 255 -2.59 16.59 -5.24
N TRP A 256 -3.02 15.61 -6.06
CA TRP A 256 -4.05 14.63 -5.71
C TRP A 256 -3.56 13.23 -6.06
N GLU A 257 -3.40 12.36 -5.04
CA GLU A 257 -2.77 11.03 -5.16
C GLU A 257 -3.58 10.05 -6.03
N ASN A 258 -4.90 10.08 -5.91
CA ASN A 258 -5.77 9.09 -6.57
C ASN A 258 -6.80 9.78 -7.47
N LEU A 259 -6.31 10.35 -8.58
CA LEU A 259 -7.16 10.99 -9.59
C LEU A 259 -8.16 9.97 -10.15
N SER A 260 -9.46 10.28 -10.00
CA SER A 260 -10.53 9.45 -10.59
C SER A 260 -10.40 9.36 -12.11
N ASN A 261 -10.61 8.15 -12.65
CA ASN A 261 -10.57 7.91 -14.10
C ASN A 261 -11.54 8.81 -14.89
N ASP A 262 -12.66 9.23 -14.29
CA ASP A 262 -13.66 10.11 -14.90
C ASP A 262 -13.08 11.49 -15.27
N TYR A 263 -12.04 11.94 -14.58
CA TYR A 263 -11.44 13.26 -14.77
C TYR A 263 -10.09 13.24 -15.49
N VAL A 264 -9.57 12.06 -15.84
CA VAL A 264 -8.24 11.93 -16.48
C VAL A 264 -8.17 12.71 -17.79
N ALA A 265 -9.16 12.55 -18.67
CA ALA A 265 -9.20 13.26 -19.96
C ALA A 265 -9.24 14.79 -19.77
N GLN A 266 -10.04 15.27 -18.81
CA GLN A 266 -10.12 16.70 -18.48
C GLN A 266 -8.78 17.23 -17.94
N MET A 267 -8.14 16.49 -17.03
CA MET A 267 -6.87 16.92 -16.39
C MET A 267 -5.68 16.81 -17.34
N ARG A 268 -5.69 15.89 -18.31
CA ARG A 268 -4.67 15.85 -19.37
C ARG A 268 -4.75 17.04 -20.34
N ALA A 269 -5.94 17.60 -20.54
CA ALA A 269 -6.14 18.78 -21.36
C ALA A 269 -5.79 20.09 -20.62
N ASP A 270 -5.60 20.05 -19.30
CA ASP A 270 -5.24 21.21 -18.49
C ASP A 270 -3.71 21.42 -18.50
N PRO A 271 -3.19 22.54 -19.10
CA PRO A 271 -1.77 22.80 -19.18
C PRO A 271 -1.12 23.06 -17.80
N ASP A 272 -1.95 23.36 -16.80
CA ASP A 272 -1.52 23.61 -15.43
C ASP A 272 -1.42 22.34 -14.59
N VAL A 273 -1.62 21.15 -15.17
CA VAL A 273 -1.61 19.86 -14.46
C VAL A 273 -0.69 18.87 -15.17
N THR A 274 0.13 18.17 -14.39
CA THR A 274 0.92 17.02 -14.82
C THR A 274 0.33 15.75 -14.19
N ILE A 275 0.02 14.74 -15.02
CA ILE A 275 -0.45 13.44 -14.54
C ILE A 275 0.73 12.46 -14.53
N LYS A 276 0.89 11.73 -13.43
CA LYS A 276 1.80 10.59 -13.29
C LYS A 276 0.97 9.30 -13.23
N ASP A 277 1.22 8.41 -14.18
CA ASP A 277 0.67 7.05 -14.18
C ASP A 277 1.52 6.15 -13.28
N SER A 278 0.89 5.21 -12.59
CA SER A 278 1.57 4.12 -11.88
C SER A 278 0.98 2.77 -12.31
N PRO A 279 1.66 1.64 -12.05
CA PRO A 279 1.15 0.29 -12.37
C PRO A 279 -0.22 -0.02 -11.77
N GLY A 280 -0.61 0.71 -10.74
CA GLY A 280 -1.93 0.66 -10.12
C GLY A 280 -2.21 -0.63 -9.40
N PHE A 281 -3.36 -1.24 -9.68
CA PHE A 281 -3.93 -2.32 -8.90
C PHE A 281 -4.35 -3.50 -9.79
N ILE A 282 -4.38 -4.68 -9.19
CA ILE A 282 -4.91 -5.91 -9.79
C ILE A 282 -6.20 -6.24 -9.06
N GLY A 283 -7.31 -6.33 -9.80
CA GLY A 283 -8.58 -6.82 -9.30
C GLY A 283 -8.48 -8.31 -8.97
N VAL A 284 -9.09 -8.73 -7.87
CA VAL A 284 -8.96 -10.10 -7.35
C VAL A 284 -10.30 -10.59 -6.83
N MET A 285 -10.76 -11.73 -7.35
CA MET A 285 -11.89 -12.48 -6.79
C MET A 285 -11.38 -13.56 -5.85
N ARG A 286 -11.85 -13.57 -4.60
CA ARG A 286 -11.48 -14.53 -3.57
C ARG A 286 -12.64 -15.43 -3.18
N PHE A 287 -12.32 -16.71 -2.89
CA PHE A 287 -13.26 -17.71 -2.43
C PHE A 287 -13.01 -18.06 -0.97
N ASN A 288 -14.08 -18.36 -0.25
CA ASN A 288 -13.99 -18.97 1.07
C ASN A 288 -13.93 -20.50 0.93
N TRP A 289 -12.74 -21.08 1.12
CA TRP A 289 -12.53 -22.53 1.00
C TRP A 289 -13.10 -23.33 2.17
N LEU A 290 -13.55 -22.68 3.22
CA LEU A 290 -14.19 -23.34 4.37
C LEU A 290 -15.68 -23.57 4.17
N GLN A 291 -16.27 -22.98 3.12
CA GLN A 291 -17.71 -22.98 2.89
C GLN A 291 -18.08 -23.57 1.53
N PRO A 292 -19.08 -24.50 1.48
CA PRO A 292 -19.63 -24.92 0.20
C PRO A 292 -20.30 -23.73 -0.52
N PRO A 293 -20.29 -23.69 -1.86
CA PRO A 293 -19.73 -24.72 -2.75
C PRO A 293 -18.24 -24.50 -3.11
N PHE A 294 -17.57 -23.48 -2.56
CA PHE A 294 -16.20 -23.13 -2.96
C PHE A 294 -15.09 -23.88 -2.19
N ASP A 295 -15.42 -24.74 -1.23
CA ASP A 295 -14.56 -25.78 -0.73
C ASP A 295 -14.17 -26.79 -1.83
N ASN A 296 -15.01 -26.97 -2.86
CA ASN A 296 -14.79 -27.85 -3.99
C ASN A 296 -13.99 -27.15 -5.11
N VAL A 297 -12.86 -27.77 -5.52
CA VAL A 297 -11.98 -27.22 -6.56
C VAL A 297 -12.68 -27.10 -7.93
N LYS A 298 -13.58 -28.02 -8.29
CA LYS A 298 -14.31 -27.96 -9.57
C LYS A 298 -15.22 -26.73 -9.66
N MET A 299 -15.79 -26.31 -8.52
CA MET A 299 -16.59 -25.08 -8.46
C MET A 299 -15.71 -23.85 -8.74
N ARG A 300 -14.52 -23.77 -8.14
CA ARG A 300 -13.59 -22.66 -8.39
C ARG A 300 -13.05 -22.67 -9.82
N GLN A 301 -12.77 -23.85 -10.38
CA GLN A 301 -12.39 -24.02 -11.80
C GLN A 301 -13.53 -23.63 -12.75
N ALA A 302 -14.80 -23.91 -12.39
CA ALA A 302 -15.95 -23.48 -13.17
C ALA A 302 -16.02 -21.94 -13.27
N VAL A 303 -15.76 -21.25 -12.16
CA VAL A 303 -15.70 -19.79 -12.17
C VAL A 303 -14.52 -19.27 -13.03
N LEU A 304 -13.33 -19.86 -12.87
CA LEU A 304 -12.15 -19.50 -13.68
C LEU A 304 -12.43 -19.60 -15.18
N GLN A 305 -13.19 -20.60 -15.63
CA GLN A 305 -13.51 -20.86 -17.04
C GLN A 305 -14.40 -19.79 -17.68
N VAL A 306 -15.14 -18.99 -16.88
CA VAL A 306 -16.11 -18.00 -17.37
C VAL A 306 -15.73 -16.55 -17.06
N VAL A 307 -14.67 -16.30 -16.30
CA VAL A 307 -14.18 -14.96 -16.06
C VAL A 307 -13.68 -14.34 -17.36
N ASN A 308 -14.07 -13.09 -17.62
CA ASN A 308 -13.52 -12.28 -18.70
C ASN A 308 -12.99 -10.98 -18.10
N GLN A 309 -11.68 -10.85 -18.05
CA GLN A 309 -11.03 -9.68 -17.45
C GLN A 309 -11.45 -8.34 -18.10
N SER A 310 -11.75 -8.34 -19.42
CA SER A 310 -12.17 -7.11 -20.10
C SER A 310 -13.51 -6.58 -19.58
N ASP A 311 -14.44 -7.46 -19.18
CA ASP A 311 -15.73 -7.03 -18.61
C ASP A 311 -15.53 -6.34 -17.24
N TYR A 312 -14.66 -6.92 -16.42
CA TYR A 312 -14.29 -6.34 -15.11
C TYR A 312 -13.59 -5.00 -15.28
N MET A 313 -12.58 -4.97 -16.13
CA MET A 313 -11.76 -3.77 -16.31
C MET A 313 -12.56 -2.63 -16.94
N ALA A 314 -13.43 -2.91 -17.91
CA ALA A 314 -14.33 -1.91 -18.48
C ALA A 314 -15.31 -1.34 -17.44
N ALA A 315 -15.82 -2.19 -16.54
CA ALA A 315 -16.72 -1.75 -15.48
C ALA A 315 -16.02 -0.90 -14.41
N MET A 316 -14.76 -1.24 -14.07
CA MET A 316 -14.00 -0.58 -13.00
C MET A 316 -13.27 0.69 -13.44
N ALA A 317 -12.68 0.67 -14.64
CA ALA A 317 -11.73 1.67 -15.10
C ALA A 317 -12.13 2.34 -16.42
N GLY A 318 -13.27 1.96 -17.00
CA GLY A 318 -13.82 2.56 -18.22
C GLY A 318 -12.94 2.33 -19.44
N ASP A 319 -12.36 3.39 -19.98
CA ASP A 319 -11.56 3.37 -21.20
C ASP A 319 -10.43 2.34 -21.20
N PRO A 320 -10.22 1.61 -22.32
CA PRO A 320 -9.14 0.61 -22.45
C PRO A 320 -7.73 1.15 -22.20
N GLU A 321 -7.50 2.44 -22.33
CA GLU A 321 -6.20 3.04 -22.00
C GLU A 321 -5.87 2.99 -20.48
N ASN A 322 -6.90 2.82 -19.64
CA ASN A 322 -6.77 2.83 -18.18
C ASN A 322 -6.42 1.46 -17.60
N TRP A 323 -6.49 0.40 -18.39
CA TRP A 323 -6.32 -0.96 -17.91
C TRP A 323 -5.71 -1.90 -18.95
N ARG A 324 -5.43 -3.10 -18.54
CA ARG A 324 -5.05 -4.22 -19.40
C ARG A 324 -5.52 -5.55 -18.81
N THR A 325 -5.69 -6.54 -19.66
CA THR A 325 -5.78 -7.93 -19.22
C THR A 325 -4.43 -8.39 -18.66
N CYS A 326 -4.47 -9.22 -17.62
CA CYS A 326 -3.29 -9.77 -16.96
C CYS A 326 -3.55 -11.24 -16.60
N TYR A 327 -3.15 -12.14 -17.48
CA TYR A 327 -3.37 -13.58 -17.32
C TYR A 327 -2.27 -14.22 -16.46
N SER A 328 -2.02 -13.62 -15.33
CA SER A 328 -1.00 -14.06 -14.36
C SER A 328 -1.54 -13.90 -12.94
N VAL A 329 -1.04 -14.73 -12.03
CA VAL A 329 -1.26 -14.55 -10.59
C VAL A 329 -0.34 -13.48 -10.00
N TYR A 330 0.64 -13.04 -10.78
CA TYR A 330 1.54 -11.93 -10.46
C TYR A 330 1.18 -10.68 -11.25
N ALA A 331 1.72 -9.54 -10.83
CA ALA A 331 1.54 -8.29 -11.55
C ALA A 331 2.16 -8.35 -12.96
N CYS A 332 1.44 -7.83 -13.94
CA CYS A 332 1.92 -7.73 -15.30
C CYS A 332 2.83 -6.50 -15.45
N LEU A 333 4.07 -6.63 -14.98
CA LEU A 333 5.13 -5.62 -15.08
C LEU A 333 6.30 -6.25 -15.86
N GLY A 334 6.49 -5.84 -17.13
CA GLY A 334 7.48 -6.46 -18.01
C GLY A 334 7.03 -7.82 -18.55
N ASP A 335 7.97 -8.77 -18.61
CA ASP A 335 7.71 -10.15 -19.06
C ASP A 335 6.80 -10.88 -18.07
N VAL A 336 5.68 -11.38 -18.58
CA VAL A 336 4.61 -11.98 -17.77
C VAL A 336 4.66 -13.50 -17.89
N GLU A 337 4.75 -14.18 -16.74
CA GLU A 337 4.55 -15.62 -16.66
C GLU A 337 3.06 -15.95 -16.92
N THR A 338 2.76 -16.87 -17.83
CA THR A 338 1.40 -17.27 -18.21
C THR A 338 1.14 -18.77 -18.10
N ARG A 339 2.06 -19.55 -17.56
CA ARG A 339 1.93 -21.01 -17.40
C ARG A 339 0.67 -21.39 -16.63
N GLY A 340 -0.18 -22.21 -17.21
CA GLY A 340 -1.44 -22.66 -16.59
C GLY A 340 -2.61 -21.70 -16.74
N ALA A 341 -2.43 -20.54 -17.41
CA ALA A 341 -3.47 -19.52 -17.54
C ALA A 341 -4.48 -19.77 -18.67
N GLU A 342 -4.42 -20.90 -19.37
CA GLU A 342 -5.20 -21.18 -20.58
C GLU A 342 -6.71 -21.06 -20.35
N ALA A 343 -7.19 -21.45 -19.17
CA ALA A 343 -8.62 -21.34 -18.82
C ALA A 343 -9.08 -19.87 -18.69
N LEU A 344 -8.20 -18.99 -18.20
CA LEU A 344 -8.49 -17.56 -18.01
C LEU A 344 -8.25 -16.75 -19.30
N ALA A 345 -7.21 -17.10 -20.06
CA ALA A 345 -6.83 -16.42 -21.30
C ALA A 345 -7.68 -16.83 -22.50
N GLY A 346 -8.32 -18.01 -22.43
CA GLY A 346 -9.17 -18.54 -23.49
C GLY A 346 -10.56 -17.90 -23.55
N PRO A 347 -11.39 -18.30 -24.53
CA PRO A 347 -12.77 -17.85 -24.61
C PRO A 347 -13.57 -18.40 -23.41
N ARG A 348 -14.55 -17.62 -22.95
CA ARG A 348 -15.50 -18.05 -21.92
C ARG A 348 -16.30 -19.29 -22.39
N ASP A 349 -16.23 -20.36 -21.63
CA ASP A 349 -16.93 -21.60 -21.91
C ASP A 349 -17.93 -21.97 -20.79
N TYR A 350 -19.14 -21.38 -20.90
CA TYR A 350 -20.22 -21.62 -19.93
C TYR A 350 -20.71 -23.08 -19.95
N ASP A 351 -20.63 -23.80 -21.08
CA ASP A 351 -21.07 -25.19 -21.14
C ASP A 351 -20.12 -26.10 -20.39
N LYS A 352 -18.82 -25.92 -20.57
CA LYS A 352 -17.79 -26.60 -19.79
C LYS A 352 -17.89 -26.23 -18.30
N ALA A 353 -18.08 -24.96 -17.98
CA ALA A 353 -18.20 -24.50 -16.61
C ALA A 353 -19.44 -25.11 -15.91
N LYS A 354 -20.60 -25.15 -16.57
CA LYS A 354 -21.81 -25.79 -16.03
C LYS A 354 -21.65 -27.29 -15.80
N LYS A 355 -20.86 -27.99 -16.63
CA LYS A 355 -20.49 -29.40 -16.37
C LYS A 355 -19.67 -29.52 -15.09
N LEU A 356 -18.68 -28.62 -14.88
CA LEU A 356 -17.89 -28.60 -13.64
C LEU A 356 -18.74 -28.30 -12.41
N VAL A 357 -19.73 -27.40 -12.50
CA VAL A 357 -20.70 -27.12 -11.43
C VAL A 357 -21.51 -28.37 -11.08
N ALA A 358 -22.00 -29.10 -12.10
CA ALA A 358 -22.74 -30.34 -11.88
C ALA A 358 -21.82 -31.45 -11.28
N GLU A 359 -20.60 -31.59 -11.77
CA GLU A 359 -19.60 -32.51 -11.22
C GLU A 359 -19.15 -32.15 -9.80
N ALA A 360 -19.22 -30.87 -9.40
CA ALA A 360 -19.00 -30.41 -8.03
C ALA A 360 -20.15 -30.81 -7.09
N GLY A 361 -21.29 -31.26 -7.64
CA GLY A 361 -22.45 -31.69 -6.88
C GLY A 361 -23.32 -30.55 -6.35
N TYR A 362 -23.24 -29.37 -6.96
CA TYR A 362 -24.01 -28.18 -6.56
C TYR A 362 -25.52 -28.44 -6.70
N LYS A 363 -26.32 -28.11 -5.65
CA LYS A 363 -27.76 -28.37 -5.58
C LYS A 363 -28.58 -27.09 -5.39
N GLY A 364 -28.00 -25.93 -5.63
CA GLY A 364 -28.66 -24.63 -5.45
C GLY A 364 -28.37 -23.99 -4.08
N GLU A 365 -27.30 -24.38 -3.41
CA GLU A 365 -26.84 -23.77 -2.17
C GLU A 365 -26.68 -22.24 -2.35
N ARG A 366 -27.04 -21.50 -1.34
CA ARG A 366 -26.92 -20.04 -1.32
C ARG A 366 -25.45 -19.62 -1.40
N VAL A 367 -25.13 -18.76 -2.36
CA VAL A 367 -23.80 -18.18 -2.57
C VAL A 367 -23.82 -16.72 -2.15
N VAL A 368 -23.23 -16.40 -1.01
CA VAL A 368 -23.12 -15.03 -0.51
C VAL A 368 -21.90 -14.34 -1.12
N LEU A 369 -22.16 -13.34 -1.96
CA LEU A 369 -21.16 -12.44 -2.53
C LEU A 369 -21.15 -11.13 -1.72
N LEU A 370 -20.02 -10.78 -1.13
CA LEU A 370 -19.84 -9.49 -0.45
C LEU A 370 -19.61 -8.37 -1.48
N ASP A 371 -20.36 -7.30 -1.36
CA ASP A 371 -20.34 -6.14 -2.23
C ASP A 371 -20.03 -4.87 -1.43
N PRO A 372 -18.83 -4.26 -1.59
CA PRO A 372 -18.46 -3.01 -0.94
C PRO A 372 -19.05 -1.80 -1.69
N ALA A 373 -20.32 -1.49 -1.42
CA ALA A 373 -21.12 -0.54 -2.17
C ALA A 373 -20.64 0.93 -2.10
N ASP A 374 -19.79 1.26 -1.14
CA ASP A 374 -19.21 2.60 -0.94
C ASP A 374 -17.86 2.79 -1.68
N ILE A 375 -17.32 1.73 -2.33
CA ILE A 375 -16.11 1.83 -3.16
C ILE A 375 -16.49 1.54 -4.62
N PRO A 376 -16.66 2.56 -5.49
CA PRO A 376 -17.22 2.40 -6.83
C PRO A 376 -16.56 1.32 -7.68
N GLN A 377 -15.23 1.22 -7.65
CA GLN A 377 -14.48 0.22 -8.42
C GLN A 377 -14.77 -1.22 -7.94
N LEU A 378 -14.78 -1.44 -6.63
CA LEU A 378 -15.04 -2.76 -6.05
C LEU A 378 -16.53 -3.13 -6.17
N HIS A 379 -17.44 -2.15 -6.06
CA HIS A 379 -18.85 -2.34 -6.34
C HIS A 379 -19.09 -2.80 -7.78
N ALA A 380 -18.45 -2.15 -8.75
CA ALA A 380 -18.52 -2.58 -10.17
C ALA A 380 -18.01 -4.01 -10.36
N GLU A 381 -16.87 -4.40 -9.73
CA GLU A 381 -16.39 -5.79 -9.73
C GLU A 381 -17.42 -6.77 -9.15
N ALA A 382 -18.07 -6.41 -8.04
CA ALA A 382 -19.07 -7.25 -7.39
C ALA A 382 -20.30 -7.45 -8.29
N LEU A 383 -20.76 -6.42 -8.98
CA LEU A 383 -21.90 -6.51 -9.91
C LEU A 383 -21.59 -7.40 -11.11
N VAL A 384 -20.39 -7.26 -11.72
CA VAL A 384 -19.95 -8.16 -12.81
C VAL A 384 -19.84 -9.60 -12.33
N THR A 385 -19.31 -9.80 -11.11
CA THR A 385 -19.23 -11.12 -10.48
C THR A 385 -20.61 -11.72 -10.25
N ALA A 386 -21.56 -10.94 -9.74
CA ALA A 386 -22.94 -11.39 -9.48
C ALA A 386 -23.63 -11.85 -10.78
N ASP A 387 -23.53 -11.07 -11.86
CA ASP A 387 -24.11 -11.45 -13.16
C ASP A 387 -23.48 -12.74 -13.70
N MET A 388 -22.15 -12.80 -13.70
CA MET A 388 -21.40 -13.97 -14.16
C MET A 388 -21.78 -15.25 -13.40
N LEU A 389 -21.83 -15.20 -12.05
CA LEU A 389 -22.19 -16.36 -11.22
C LEU A 389 -23.65 -16.77 -11.40
N LYS A 390 -24.58 -15.82 -11.58
CA LYS A 390 -26.01 -16.11 -11.91
C LYS A 390 -26.14 -16.79 -13.28
N ARG A 391 -25.40 -16.32 -14.30
CA ARG A 391 -25.36 -16.93 -15.64
C ARG A 391 -24.75 -18.34 -15.61
N LEU A 392 -23.83 -18.60 -14.69
CA LEU A 392 -23.29 -19.92 -14.43
C LEU A 392 -24.32 -20.87 -13.78
N GLY A 393 -25.43 -20.33 -13.25
CA GLY A 393 -26.53 -21.07 -12.63
C GLY A 393 -26.45 -21.14 -11.11
N LEU A 394 -25.66 -20.26 -10.47
CA LEU A 394 -25.56 -20.23 -9.01
C LEU A 394 -26.65 -19.36 -8.38
N ASN A 395 -27.10 -19.75 -7.17
CA ASN A 395 -28.06 -19.03 -6.36
C ASN A 395 -27.38 -17.90 -5.58
N VAL A 396 -27.13 -16.77 -6.24
CA VAL A 396 -26.32 -15.65 -5.73
C VAL A 396 -27.14 -14.69 -4.90
N ASP A 397 -26.72 -14.49 -3.67
CA ASP A 397 -27.20 -13.46 -2.74
C ASP A 397 -26.10 -12.38 -2.60
N VAL A 398 -26.39 -11.16 -3.08
CA VAL A 398 -25.44 -10.03 -3.03
C VAL A 398 -25.64 -9.28 -1.72
N ALA A 399 -24.65 -9.34 -0.85
CA ALA A 399 -24.64 -8.67 0.45
C ALA A 399 -23.93 -7.31 0.34
N SER A 400 -24.66 -6.31 -0.19
CA SER A 400 -24.16 -4.93 -0.35
C SER A 400 -24.09 -4.23 1.01
N THR A 401 -22.90 -3.67 1.33
CA THR A 401 -22.65 -2.94 2.57
C THR A 401 -21.41 -2.05 2.40
N GLU A 402 -21.10 -1.25 3.42
CA GLU A 402 -19.88 -0.43 3.44
C GLU A 402 -18.61 -1.28 3.59
N TRP A 403 -17.49 -0.78 3.10
CA TRP A 403 -16.19 -1.47 3.09
C TRP A 403 -15.72 -1.89 4.49
N GLY A 404 -15.90 -1.03 5.50
CA GLY A 404 -15.52 -1.37 6.88
C GLY A 404 -16.26 -2.60 7.42
N THR A 405 -17.52 -2.80 7.03
CA THR A 405 -18.32 -3.99 7.36
C THR A 405 -17.88 -5.19 6.53
N VAL A 406 -17.59 -5.03 5.23
CA VAL A 406 -17.01 -6.09 4.40
C VAL A 406 -15.72 -6.61 5.02
N ILE A 407 -14.79 -5.71 5.40
CA ILE A 407 -13.50 -6.09 6.04
C ILE A 407 -13.70 -6.87 7.33
N LYS A 408 -14.65 -6.50 8.17
CA LYS A 408 -14.97 -7.30 9.37
C LYS A 408 -15.50 -8.68 9.00
N ARG A 409 -16.41 -8.75 8.03
CA ARG A 409 -17.11 -9.97 7.64
C ARG A 409 -16.21 -10.97 6.93
N ILE A 410 -15.24 -10.54 6.11
CA ILE A 410 -14.31 -11.47 5.43
C ILE A 410 -13.48 -12.31 6.40
N TYR A 411 -13.28 -11.87 7.66
CA TYR A 411 -12.58 -12.65 8.69
C TYR A 411 -13.49 -13.66 9.41
N SER A 412 -14.83 -13.65 9.17
CA SER A 412 -15.71 -14.67 9.71
C SER A 412 -15.50 -16.02 9.01
N LYS A 413 -15.36 -17.08 9.81
CA LYS A 413 -15.31 -18.47 9.37
C LYS A 413 -16.67 -19.17 9.50
N ASP A 414 -17.69 -18.44 9.94
CA ASP A 414 -19.04 -18.95 10.16
C ASP A 414 -19.68 -19.41 8.86
N PRO A 415 -20.64 -20.33 8.91
CA PRO A 415 -21.49 -20.69 7.78
C PRO A 415 -22.26 -19.47 7.23
N VAL A 416 -22.64 -19.52 5.95
CA VAL A 416 -23.30 -18.40 5.26
C VAL A 416 -24.65 -18.00 5.88
N ASP A 417 -25.36 -18.93 6.53
CA ASP A 417 -26.60 -18.70 7.27
C ASP A 417 -26.38 -18.07 8.65
N GLN A 418 -25.13 -18.04 9.12
CA GLN A 418 -24.73 -17.42 10.39
C GLN A 418 -23.87 -16.16 10.19
N GLY A 419 -23.99 -15.53 9.02
CA GLY A 419 -23.26 -14.30 8.72
C GLY A 419 -21.95 -14.49 7.94
N GLY A 420 -21.58 -15.73 7.59
CA GLY A 420 -20.43 -16.03 6.76
C GLY A 420 -20.61 -15.58 5.30
N TRP A 421 -19.64 -15.95 4.45
CA TRP A 421 -19.56 -15.51 3.05
C TRP A 421 -18.93 -16.60 2.18
N ASN A 422 -19.12 -16.50 0.84
CA ASN A 422 -18.54 -17.42 -0.13
C ASN A 422 -17.54 -16.75 -1.07
N VAL A 423 -17.85 -15.54 -1.55
CA VAL A 423 -17.05 -14.81 -2.53
C VAL A 423 -16.93 -13.36 -2.11
N PHE A 424 -15.78 -12.77 -2.30
CA PHE A 424 -15.62 -11.31 -2.27
C PHE A 424 -14.62 -10.86 -3.33
N VAL A 425 -14.74 -9.60 -3.73
CA VAL A 425 -13.84 -8.94 -4.65
C VAL A 425 -13.07 -7.84 -3.95
N THR A 426 -11.82 -7.64 -4.38
CA THR A 426 -10.92 -6.62 -3.85
C THR A 426 -9.82 -6.32 -4.86
N ALA A 427 -8.93 -5.37 -4.55
CA ALA A 427 -7.77 -5.08 -5.36
C ALA A 427 -6.49 -5.00 -4.53
N PHE A 428 -5.37 -5.42 -5.11
CA PHE A 428 -4.04 -5.27 -4.53
C PHE A 428 -3.17 -4.43 -5.42
N ALA A 429 -2.32 -3.60 -4.82
CA ALA A 429 -1.34 -2.83 -5.58
C ALA A 429 -0.39 -3.77 -6.35
N ALA A 430 -0.02 -3.40 -7.57
CA ALA A 430 0.79 -4.24 -8.43
C ALA A 430 2.13 -4.64 -7.77
N TYR A 431 2.75 -3.73 -7.01
CA TYR A 431 3.99 -4.03 -6.27
C TYR A 431 3.80 -5.01 -5.10
N ASP A 432 2.57 -5.30 -4.66
CA ASP A 432 2.26 -6.35 -3.67
C ASP A 432 2.03 -7.71 -4.32
N MET A 433 2.13 -7.80 -5.65
CA MET A 433 1.93 -9.03 -6.41
C MET A 433 3.11 -9.33 -7.37
N LEU A 434 4.33 -8.95 -7.01
CA LEU A 434 5.52 -9.09 -7.87
C LEU A 434 6.06 -10.53 -7.93
N ASN A 435 5.92 -11.30 -6.86
CA ASN A 435 6.58 -12.59 -6.72
C ASN A 435 5.90 -13.45 -5.64
N PRO A 436 6.27 -14.72 -5.46
CA PRO A 436 5.71 -15.61 -4.44
C PRO A 436 5.76 -15.10 -2.99
N ALA A 437 6.70 -14.25 -2.64
CA ALA A 437 6.76 -13.69 -1.29
C ALA A 437 5.72 -12.59 -1.09
N THR A 438 5.59 -11.67 -2.04
CA THR A 438 4.71 -10.49 -1.93
C THR A 438 3.26 -10.78 -2.29
N THR A 439 3.00 -11.77 -3.19
CA THR A 439 1.65 -12.16 -3.60
C THR A 439 0.96 -12.97 -2.49
N ARG A 440 0.53 -12.27 -1.45
CA ARG A 440 -0.06 -12.87 -0.23
C ARG A 440 -1.29 -13.73 -0.50
N VAL A 441 -2.04 -13.40 -1.56
CA VAL A 441 -3.24 -14.17 -1.96
C VAL A 441 -2.97 -15.58 -2.45
N LEU A 442 -1.69 -15.93 -2.72
CA LEU A 442 -1.23 -17.29 -2.99
C LEU A 442 -0.97 -18.12 -1.73
N ARG A 443 -1.01 -17.51 -0.52
CA ARG A 443 -0.84 -18.24 0.74
C ARG A 443 -1.98 -19.24 0.93
N ALA A 444 -1.61 -20.47 1.21
CA ALA A 444 -2.55 -21.59 1.27
C ALA A 444 -2.31 -22.55 2.47
N PRO A 445 -2.16 -22.01 3.72
CA PRO A 445 -1.93 -22.81 4.92
C PRO A 445 -3.23 -23.35 5.54
N GLY A 446 -4.36 -23.32 4.84
CA GLY A 446 -5.66 -23.75 5.30
C GLY A 446 -6.27 -22.85 6.38
N ALA A 447 -7.15 -23.43 7.19
CA ALA A 447 -7.90 -22.72 8.25
C ALA A 447 -7.03 -22.03 9.31
N LYS A 448 -5.74 -22.37 9.41
CA LYS A 448 -4.76 -21.73 10.30
C LYS A 448 -4.24 -20.41 9.76
N GLY A 449 -4.46 -20.14 8.46
CA GLY A 449 -4.01 -18.92 7.80
C GLY A 449 -4.69 -17.67 8.35
N VAL A 450 -3.96 -16.56 8.36
CA VAL A 450 -4.46 -15.25 8.79
C VAL A 450 -5.23 -14.53 7.68
N LEU A 451 -5.00 -14.91 6.42
CA LEU A 451 -5.60 -14.25 5.27
C LEU A 451 -6.98 -14.86 4.96
N PRO A 452 -8.06 -14.05 4.87
CA PRO A 452 -9.40 -14.52 4.53
C PRO A 452 -9.44 -15.32 3.23
N GLY A 453 -10.32 -16.32 3.17
CA GLY A 453 -10.44 -17.27 2.06
C GLY A 453 -9.83 -18.63 2.39
N TRP A 454 -8.83 -18.69 3.25
CA TRP A 454 -8.25 -19.89 3.87
C TRP A 454 -7.97 -21.03 2.89
N ALA A 455 -7.39 -20.70 1.73
CA ALA A 455 -6.95 -21.70 0.77
C ALA A 455 -6.05 -22.74 1.47
N ASP A 456 -6.25 -24.01 1.12
CA ASP A 456 -5.50 -25.14 1.67
C ASP A 456 -4.82 -25.91 0.53
N ASP A 457 -3.52 -25.65 0.34
CA ASP A 457 -2.70 -26.28 -0.68
C ASP A 457 -1.25 -26.42 -0.20
N PRO A 458 -0.91 -27.57 0.41
CA PRO A 458 0.46 -27.82 0.89
C PRO A 458 1.52 -27.74 -0.21
N LYS A 459 1.17 -28.02 -1.48
CA LYS A 459 2.11 -27.91 -2.61
C LYS A 459 2.45 -26.44 -2.93
N LEU A 460 1.48 -25.53 -2.86
CA LEU A 460 1.75 -24.09 -2.98
C LEU A 460 2.66 -23.59 -1.86
N GLU A 461 2.41 -23.96 -0.61
CA GLU A 461 3.26 -23.57 0.51
C GLU A 461 4.67 -24.18 0.40
N ALA A 462 4.81 -25.43 -0.07
CA ALA A 462 6.12 -26.06 -0.33
C ALA A 462 6.90 -25.34 -1.45
N LEU A 463 6.24 -24.99 -2.55
CA LEU A 463 6.84 -24.22 -3.64
C LEU A 463 7.27 -22.83 -3.15
N ARG A 464 6.46 -22.18 -2.32
CA ARG A 464 6.83 -20.89 -1.72
C ARG A 464 8.06 -21.00 -0.83
N ALA A 465 8.16 -22.03 0.00
CA ALA A 465 9.34 -22.30 0.81
C ALA A 465 10.59 -22.52 -0.06
N ALA A 466 10.47 -23.34 -1.12
CA ALA A 466 11.56 -23.58 -2.08
C ALA A 466 11.98 -22.28 -2.82
N TRP A 467 11.05 -21.38 -3.10
CA TRP A 467 11.36 -20.10 -3.72
C TRP A 467 12.26 -19.23 -2.82
N PHE A 468 12.02 -19.20 -1.51
CA PHE A 468 12.87 -18.49 -0.57
C PHE A 468 14.28 -19.07 -0.48
N GLU A 469 14.43 -20.37 -0.67
CA GLU A 469 15.71 -21.09 -0.57
C GLU A 469 16.48 -21.14 -1.91
N ALA A 470 15.85 -20.75 -3.02
CA ALA A 470 16.44 -20.79 -4.34
C ALA A 470 17.68 -19.88 -4.45
N GLY A 471 18.76 -20.45 -4.98
CA GLY A 471 20.09 -19.83 -4.98
C GLY A 471 20.28 -18.68 -5.98
N ASP A 472 19.46 -18.64 -7.04
CA ASP A 472 19.58 -17.63 -8.10
C ASP A 472 18.23 -17.21 -8.69
N ALA A 473 18.23 -16.17 -9.50
CA ALA A 473 17.05 -15.59 -10.10
C ALA A 473 16.35 -16.54 -11.10
N ALA A 474 17.10 -17.43 -11.80
CA ALA A 474 16.53 -18.35 -12.75
C ALA A 474 15.73 -19.45 -12.04
N ALA A 475 16.28 -20.03 -10.97
CA ALA A 475 15.59 -20.98 -10.11
C ALA A 475 14.33 -20.36 -9.48
N ARG A 476 14.41 -19.11 -9.00
CA ARG A 476 13.23 -18.39 -8.45
C ARG A 476 12.15 -18.19 -9.51
N ARG A 477 12.50 -17.80 -10.74
CA ARG A 477 11.54 -17.66 -11.84
C ARG A 477 10.84 -18.98 -12.16
N GLU A 478 11.58 -20.08 -12.24
CA GLU A 478 11.00 -21.38 -12.52
C GLU A 478 10.05 -21.83 -11.41
N ILE A 479 10.40 -21.64 -10.15
CA ILE A 479 9.51 -21.99 -9.02
C ILE A 479 8.26 -21.08 -9.02
N ALA A 480 8.40 -19.79 -9.32
CA ALA A 480 7.27 -18.88 -9.45
C ALA A 480 6.30 -19.32 -10.56
N ALA A 481 6.84 -19.79 -11.70
CA ALA A 481 6.05 -20.35 -12.79
C ALA A 481 5.33 -21.64 -12.40
N GLN A 482 5.97 -22.52 -11.62
CA GLN A 482 5.32 -23.73 -11.07
C GLN A 482 4.22 -23.36 -10.07
N MET A 483 4.43 -22.33 -9.23
CA MET A 483 3.40 -21.84 -8.33
C MET A 483 2.20 -21.28 -9.08
N GLN A 484 2.43 -20.53 -10.15
CA GLN A 484 1.35 -20.02 -11.00
C GLN A 484 0.54 -21.13 -11.63
N ALA A 485 1.19 -22.12 -12.25
CA ALA A 485 0.51 -23.29 -12.83
C ALA A 485 -0.35 -24.00 -11.76
N ARG A 486 0.21 -24.21 -10.56
CA ARG A 486 -0.53 -24.80 -9.45
C ARG A 486 -1.70 -23.95 -8.99
N ALA A 487 -1.53 -22.64 -8.95
CA ALA A 487 -2.60 -21.71 -8.57
C ALA A 487 -3.77 -21.77 -9.57
N PHE A 488 -3.52 -21.90 -10.85
CA PHE A 488 -4.59 -22.10 -11.85
C PHE A 488 -5.23 -23.49 -11.80
N GLU A 489 -4.53 -24.51 -11.28
CA GLU A 489 -5.15 -25.83 -11.00
C GLU A 489 -6.11 -25.76 -9.81
N THR A 490 -5.73 -25.10 -8.71
CA THR A 490 -6.48 -25.15 -7.44
C THR A 490 -7.34 -23.91 -7.18
N VAL A 491 -7.07 -22.83 -7.90
CA VAL A 491 -7.80 -21.55 -7.93
C VAL A 491 -7.98 -20.96 -6.53
N PRO A 492 -6.90 -20.55 -5.83
CA PRO A 492 -6.99 -19.85 -4.54
C PRO A 492 -7.62 -18.46 -4.69
N PHE A 493 -7.52 -17.86 -5.87
CA PHE A 493 -8.18 -16.64 -6.30
C PHE A 493 -8.21 -16.56 -7.82
N VAL A 494 -8.99 -15.64 -8.38
CA VAL A 494 -8.98 -15.34 -9.82
C VAL A 494 -8.52 -13.89 -10.01
N PRO A 495 -7.46 -13.65 -10.82
CA PRO A 495 -7.08 -12.29 -11.21
C PRO A 495 -8.10 -11.73 -12.22
N LEU A 496 -8.58 -10.51 -11.97
CA LEU A 496 -9.66 -9.87 -12.74
C LEU A 496 -9.15 -8.83 -13.76
N GLY A 497 -7.83 -8.67 -13.86
CA GLY A 497 -7.16 -7.69 -14.72
C GLY A 497 -6.38 -6.67 -13.90
N GLN A 498 -5.66 -5.78 -14.58
CA GLN A 498 -4.83 -4.76 -13.96
C GLN A 498 -5.22 -3.36 -14.49
N TYR A 499 -5.45 -2.41 -13.60
CA TYR A 499 -5.78 -1.03 -13.94
C TYR A 499 -4.78 -0.04 -13.35
N LYS A 500 -4.56 1.06 -14.05
CA LYS A 500 -3.60 2.10 -13.65
C LYS A 500 -4.16 2.91 -12.48
N ALA A 501 -3.29 3.35 -11.58
CA ALA A 501 -3.56 4.45 -10.68
C ALA A 501 -2.84 5.71 -11.19
N ARG A 502 -3.40 6.87 -10.88
CA ARG A 502 -2.89 8.15 -11.35
C ARG A 502 -2.86 9.17 -10.25
N ALA A 503 -1.77 9.93 -10.21
CA ALA A 503 -1.67 11.10 -9.38
C ALA A 503 -1.60 12.36 -10.27
N ALA A 504 -2.30 13.42 -9.87
CA ALA A 504 -2.28 14.71 -10.55
C ALA A 504 -1.48 15.72 -9.71
N PHE A 505 -0.62 16.46 -10.36
CA PHE A 505 0.23 17.48 -9.76
C PHE A 505 0.09 18.78 -10.52
N ARG A 506 0.09 19.92 -9.82
CA ARG A 506 0.16 21.22 -10.49
C ARG A 506 1.49 21.35 -11.23
N SER A 507 1.47 21.94 -12.44
CA SER A 507 2.64 22.02 -13.34
C SER A 507 3.82 22.84 -12.78
N TYR A 508 3.59 23.68 -11.77
CA TYR A 508 4.65 24.39 -11.06
C TYR A 508 5.42 23.52 -10.04
N LEU A 509 5.05 22.25 -9.90
CA LEU A 509 5.82 21.29 -9.12
C LEU A 509 6.82 20.57 -10.02
N THR A 510 8.08 20.51 -9.61
CA THR A 510 9.16 19.77 -10.29
C THR A 510 9.81 18.77 -9.35
N GLY A 511 10.68 17.89 -9.86
CA GLY A 511 11.37 16.89 -9.05
C GLY A 511 10.49 15.71 -8.62
N LEU A 512 9.39 15.47 -9.35
CA LEU A 512 8.51 14.30 -9.12
C LEU A 512 9.28 13.01 -9.38
N VAL A 513 9.38 12.16 -8.36
CA VAL A 513 10.07 10.87 -8.46
C VAL A 513 9.20 9.89 -9.25
N ASP A 514 9.82 9.11 -10.14
CA ASP A 514 9.16 8.00 -10.81
C ASP A 514 9.06 6.80 -9.85
N ALA A 515 7.85 6.48 -9.42
CA ALA A 515 7.61 5.48 -8.40
C ALA A 515 6.15 5.01 -8.41
N PRO A 516 5.87 3.79 -7.91
CA PRO A 516 4.49 3.31 -7.79
C PRO A 516 3.70 3.99 -6.66
N ILE A 517 4.37 4.79 -5.83
CA ILE A 517 3.81 5.53 -4.70
C ILE A 517 4.17 7.00 -4.91
N ALA A 518 3.25 7.91 -4.60
CA ALA A 518 3.51 9.35 -4.64
C ALA A 518 4.42 9.76 -3.48
N PHE A 519 5.75 9.72 -3.69
CA PHE A 519 6.72 10.23 -2.73
C PHE A 519 6.81 11.75 -2.81
N LEU A 520 6.85 12.43 -1.66
CA LEU A 520 6.79 13.89 -1.57
C LEU A 520 8.15 14.54 -1.26
N TRP A 521 9.23 13.75 -1.13
CA TRP A 521 10.59 14.28 -1.15
C TRP A 521 11.00 14.65 -2.58
N ASN A 522 12.02 15.46 -2.73
CA ASN A 522 12.55 16.02 -3.98
C ASN A 522 11.61 16.97 -4.74
N ILE A 523 10.36 17.12 -4.32
CA ILE A 523 9.42 18.05 -4.96
C ILE A 523 9.80 19.49 -4.63
N GLU A 524 10.04 20.28 -5.68
CA GLU A 524 10.17 21.74 -5.60
C GLU A 524 8.87 22.41 -6.01
N LYS A 525 8.43 23.38 -5.22
CA LYS A 525 7.27 24.21 -5.54
C LYS A 525 7.74 25.59 -6.00
N HIS A 526 7.59 25.86 -7.27
CA HIS A 526 7.91 27.15 -7.86
C HIS A 526 6.76 28.13 -7.67
N LYS A 527 7.08 29.44 -7.57
CA LYS A 527 6.03 30.49 -7.56
C LYS A 527 5.31 30.47 -8.90
N LYS A 528 3.98 30.66 -8.85
CA LYS A 528 3.17 30.88 -10.06
C LYS A 528 3.59 32.14 -10.78
#